data_bc881aa7af815f5901a811f302c222fb
#
_entry.id   bc881aa7af815f5901a811f302c222fb
#
_cell.length_a   1.000
_cell.length_b   1.000
_cell.length_c   1.000
_cell.angle_alpha   90.00
_cell.angle_beta   90.00
_cell.angle_gamma   90.00
#
_symmetry.space_group_name_H-M   'P 1'
#
loop_
_entity.id
_entity.type
_entity.pdbx_description
1 polymer ?
#
loop_
_entity_poly.entity_id
_entity_poly.type
_entity_poly.pdbx_seq_one_letter_code
_entity_poly.pdbx_strand_id
1 'polypeptide(L)'
;MSKDQKSFTAFLKKRAPIYLGLIGIFFLFAYPALMEKNLESHIPTDLTEDERAMVDFLLSYNGLNNSGMTIMNVLEEEISTKFVNEKIFDTEITLLRLEFQILSDSNSSHDVTFLFMINEEILTYTWIVNMNSGEISSANQEAKRILDIVNYYD
;
A
#
# COMPACT_ATOMS: atom_id res chain seq x y z
N MET A 1 0.03 -7.40 -51.99
CA MET A 1 0.75 -7.76 -50.73
C MET A 1 2.23 -7.87 -51.03
N SER A 2 3.05 -7.08 -50.38
CA SER A 2 4.48 -7.07 -50.64
C SER A 2 5.17 -8.36 -50.15
N LYS A 3 6.31 -8.71 -50.72
CA LYS A 3 7.11 -9.89 -50.34
C LYS A 3 7.47 -9.90 -48.85
N ASP A 4 7.66 -8.73 -48.27
CA ASP A 4 8.04 -8.53 -46.87
C ASP A 4 6.92 -8.90 -45.88
N GLN A 5 5.65 -8.65 -46.24
CA GLN A 5 4.50 -9.03 -45.40
C GLN A 5 4.33 -10.55 -45.30
N LYS A 6 4.63 -11.29 -46.40
CA LYS A 6 4.54 -12.77 -46.38
C LYS A 6 5.66 -13.39 -45.53
N SER A 7 6.83 -12.79 -45.51
CA SER A 7 7.97 -13.23 -44.67
C SER A 7 7.69 -13.03 -43.20
N PHE A 8 7.13 -11.86 -42.79
CA PHE A 8 6.82 -11.53 -41.42
C PHE A 8 5.69 -12.43 -40.82
N THR A 9 4.64 -12.68 -41.59
CA THR A 9 3.56 -13.58 -41.16
C THR A 9 4.01 -15.04 -41.06
N ALA A 10 4.89 -15.52 -41.91
CA ALA A 10 5.50 -16.85 -41.82
C ALA A 10 6.41 -16.98 -40.60
N PHE A 11 7.18 -15.95 -40.29
CA PHE A 11 8.01 -15.87 -39.09
C PHE A 11 7.18 -15.91 -37.82
N LEU A 12 6.09 -15.11 -37.75
CA LEU A 12 5.15 -15.10 -36.61
C LEU A 12 4.48 -16.46 -36.42
N LYS A 13 3.98 -17.09 -37.48
CA LYS A 13 3.34 -18.40 -37.40
C LYS A 13 4.27 -19.49 -36.85
N LYS A 14 5.55 -19.45 -37.22
CA LYS A 14 6.55 -20.43 -36.74
C LYS A 14 6.89 -20.26 -35.27
N ARG A 15 6.79 -19.04 -34.74
CA ARG A 15 7.08 -18.71 -33.33
C ARG A 15 5.87 -18.52 -32.44
N ALA A 16 4.67 -18.58 -33.03
CA ALA A 16 3.40 -18.45 -32.30
C ALA A 16 3.32 -19.36 -31.06
N PRO A 17 3.68 -20.66 -31.10
CA PRO A 17 3.61 -21.50 -29.92
C PRO A 17 4.54 -21.02 -28.79
N ILE A 18 5.70 -20.42 -29.11
CA ILE A 18 6.64 -19.88 -28.12
C ILE A 18 6.01 -18.65 -27.44
N TYR A 19 5.44 -17.75 -28.23
CA TYR A 19 4.80 -16.54 -27.68
C TYR A 19 3.55 -16.89 -26.86
N LEU A 20 2.76 -17.85 -27.30
CA LEU A 20 1.61 -18.35 -26.53
C LEU A 20 2.06 -19.00 -25.21
N GLY A 21 3.17 -19.74 -25.23
CA GLY A 21 3.74 -20.30 -24.00
C GLY A 21 4.21 -19.21 -23.02
N LEU A 22 4.91 -18.17 -23.52
CA LEU A 22 5.33 -17.04 -22.70
C LEU A 22 4.16 -16.24 -22.12
N ILE A 23 3.10 -16.02 -22.93
CA ILE A 23 1.87 -15.39 -22.49
C ILE A 23 1.19 -16.25 -21.43
N GLY A 24 1.13 -17.57 -21.63
CA GLY A 24 0.56 -18.51 -20.64
C GLY A 24 1.32 -18.49 -19.32
N ILE A 25 2.66 -18.49 -19.36
CA ILE A 25 3.52 -18.36 -18.17
C ILE A 25 3.27 -17.00 -17.48
N PHE A 26 3.18 -15.92 -18.24
CA PHE A 26 2.88 -14.60 -17.70
C PHE A 26 1.53 -14.59 -16.95
N PHE A 27 0.47 -15.12 -17.55
CA PHE A 27 -0.85 -15.17 -16.90
C PHE A 27 -0.89 -16.10 -15.69
N LEU A 28 -0.10 -17.16 -15.67
CA LEU A 28 -0.07 -18.11 -14.54
C LEU A 28 0.76 -17.61 -13.35
N PHE A 29 1.85 -16.88 -13.60
CA PHE A 29 2.82 -16.54 -12.56
C PHE A 29 2.95 -15.03 -12.31
N ALA A 30 2.99 -14.21 -13.34
CA ALA A 30 3.18 -12.77 -13.19
C ALA A 30 1.86 -12.04 -12.94
N TYR A 31 0.78 -12.42 -13.62
CA TYR A 31 -0.52 -11.76 -13.46
C TYR A 31 -1.10 -11.89 -12.05
N PRO A 32 -1.12 -13.05 -11.38
CA PRO A 32 -1.56 -13.16 -9.99
C PRO A 32 -0.73 -12.30 -9.03
N ALA A 33 0.60 -12.26 -9.21
CA ALA A 33 1.48 -11.44 -8.39
C ALA A 33 1.23 -9.92 -8.57
N LEU A 34 0.85 -9.49 -9.78
CA LEU A 34 0.47 -8.10 -10.06
C LEU A 34 -0.93 -7.73 -9.52
N MET A 35 -1.76 -8.74 -9.22
CA MET A 35 -3.11 -8.57 -8.68
C MET A 35 -3.18 -8.81 -7.17
N GLU A 36 -2.05 -9.07 -6.50
CA GLU A 36 -2.02 -9.15 -5.04
C GLU A 36 -2.53 -7.82 -4.48
N LYS A 37 -3.54 -7.92 -3.63
CA LYS A 37 -4.06 -6.76 -2.91
C LYS A 37 -3.03 -6.36 -1.84
N ASN A 38 -2.85 -5.07 -1.69
CA ASN A 38 -1.97 -4.44 -0.71
C ASN A 38 -2.80 -3.49 0.18
N LEU A 39 -2.17 -2.87 1.14
CA LEU A 39 -2.81 -1.90 2.02
C LEU A 39 -3.50 -0.78 1.25
N GLU A 40 -2.88 -0.28 0.18
CA GLU A 40 -3.42 0.80 -0.65
C GLU A 40 -4.79 0.44 -1.25
N SER A 41 -4.99 -0.83 -1.64
CA SER A 41 -6.26 -1.31 -2.19
C SER A 41 -7.41 -1.33 -1.17
N HIS A 42 -7.11 -1.23 0.12
CA HIS A 42 -8.07 -1.23 1.23
C HIS A 42 -8.37 0.18 1.75
N ILE A 43 -7.66 1.21 1.26
CA ILE A 43 -7.96 2.61 1.61
C ILE A 43 -9.36 2.95 1.06
N PRO A 44 -10.26 3.49 1.89
CA PRO A 44 -11.58 3.89 1.46
C PRO A 44 -11.54 4.89 0.30
N THR A 45 -12.43 4.74 -0.65
CA THR A 45 -12.50 5.62 -1.84
C THR A 45 -13.39 6.83 -1.63
N ASP A 46 -14.16 6.86 -0.55
CA ASP A 46 -15.12 7.90 -0.17
C ASP A 46 -14.54 9.01 0.72
N LEU A 47 -13.20 9.02 0.86
CA LEU A 47 -12.48 10.09 1.56
C LEU A 47 -12.63 11.42 0.83
N THR A 48 -12.73 12.50 1.60
CA THR A 48 -12.61 13.85 1.07
C THR A 48 -11.20 14.09 0.49
N GLU A 49 -11.05 15.14 -0.31
CA GLU A 49 -9.76 15.49 -0.92
C GLU A 49 -8.68 15.76 0.14
N ASP A 50 -9.05 16.46 1.22
CA ASP A 50 -8.14 16.77 2.33
C ASP A 50 -7.75 15.52 3.13
N GLU A 51 -8.71 14.63 3.43
CA GLU A 51 -8.44 13.37 4.12
C GLU A 51 -7.53 12.46 3.30
N ARG A 52 -7.78 12.37 1.99
CA ARG A 52 -6.91 11.61 1.08
C ARG A 52 -5.50 12.17 1.04
N ALA A 53 -5.35 13.49 0.94
CA ALA A 53 -4.04 14.14 0.96
C ALA A 53 -3.28 13.86 2.27
N MET A 54 -3.96 13.83 3.43
CA MET A 54 -3.35 13.48 4.72
C MET A 54 -2.92 12.01 4.77
N VAL A 55 -3.74 11.10 4.26
CA VAL A 55 -3.41 9.66 4.20
C VAL A 55 -2.22 9.43 3.28
N ASP A 56 -2.23 10.00 2.08
CA ASP A 56 -1.15 9.86 1.11
C ASP A 56 0.17 10.44 1.66
N PHE A 57 0.10 11.60 2.32
CA PHE A 57 1.25 12.21 2.98
C PHE A 57 1.81 11.31 4.09
N LEU A 58 0.93 10.82 5.00
CA LEU A 58 1.32 9.94 6.10
C LEU A 58 1.94 8.63 5.57
N LEU A 59 1.27 7.95 4.65
CA LEU A 59 1.71 6.65 4.16
C LEU A 59 2.99 6.72 3.31
N SER A 60 3.23 7.85 2.64
CA SER A 60 4.45 8.08 1.84
C SER A 60 5.64 8.54 2.66
N TYR A 61 5.44 8.89 3.93
CA TYR A 61 6.54 9.34 4.78
C TYR A 61 7.58 8.24 4.97
N ASN A 62 8.84 8.55 4.70
CA ASN A 62 9.98 7.63 4.71
C ASN A 62 11.19 8.17 5.49
N GLY A 63 10.91 8.96 6.52
CA GLY A 63 11.93 9.54 7.38
C GLY A 63 12.36 10.97 7.00
N LEU A 64 13.26 11.53 7.79
CA LEU A 64 13.69 12.93 7.64
C LEU A 64 14.57 13.15 6.40
N ASN A 65 15.34 12.14 5.99
CA ASN A 65 16.24 12.20 4.82
C ASN A 65 15.58 11.64 3.55
N ASN A 66 14.36 11.15 3.63
CA ASN A 66 13.60 10.55 2.54
C ASN A 66 14.33 9.37 1.85
N SER A 67 15.04 8.54 2.62
CA SER A 67 15.85 7.44 2.08
C SER A 67 15.41 6.07 2.56
N GLY A 68 14.58 6.00 3.59
CA GLY A 68 14.13 4.78 4.24
C GLY A 68 12.88 4.13 3.64
N MET A 69 12.37 3.13 4.35
CA MET A 69 11.08 2.51 4.06
C MET A 69 9.96 3.50 4.40
N THR A 70 8.87 3.46 3.64
CA THR A 70 7.69 4.27 3.95
C THR A 70 6.90 3.69 5.12
N ILE A 71 6.08 4.53 5.78
CA ILE A 71 5.12 4.06 6.78
C ILE A 71 4.23 2.95 6.19
N MET A 72 3.79 3.09 4.95
CA MET A 72 3.02 2.05 4.25
C MET A 72 3.76 0.72 4.23
N ASN A 73 5.02 0.70 3.80
CA ASN A 73 5.80 -0.54 3.69
C ASN A 73 5.99 -1.22 5.05
N VAL A 74 6.33 -0.46 6.08
CA VAL A 74 6.55 -1.00 7.44
C VAL A 74 5.25 -1.50 8.03
N LEU A 75 4.14 -0.80 7.81
CA LEU A 75 2.81 -1.21 8.28
C LEU A 75 2.34 -2.50 7.60
N GLU A 76 2.50 -2.62 6.28
CA GLU A 76 2.20 -3.86 5.55
C GLU A 76 3.04 -5.04 6.05
N GLU A 77 4.32 -4.83 6.27
CA GLU A 77 5.23 -5.85 6.78
C GLU A 77 4.84 -6.30 8.19
N GLU A 78 4.52 -5.35 9.09
CA GLU A 78 4.09 -5.67 10.45
C GLU A 78 2.79 -6.48 10.47
N ILE A 79 1.78 -6.06 9.72
CA ILE A 79 0.51 -6.76 9.63
C ILE A 79 0.72 -8.16 9.04
N SER A 80 1.46 -8.27 7.95
CA SER A 80 1.75 -9.55 7.30
C SER A 80 2.54 -10.51 8.20
N THR A 81 3.46 -9.98 9.00
CA THR A 81 4.26 -10.78 9.94
C THR A 81 3.41 -11.28 11.11
N LYS A 82 2.47 -10.48 11.58
CA LYS A 82 1.56 -10.86 12.68
C LYS A 82 0.61 -11.98 12.27
N PHE A 83 0.23 -12.05 11.00
CA PHE A 83 -0.74 -13.00 10.45
C PHE A 83 -0.14 -13.87 9.33
N VAL A 84 1.01 -14.46 9.58
CA VAL A 84 1.90 -15.17 8.61
C VAL A 84 1.19 -16.22 7.74
N ASN A 85 0.11 -16.82 8.20
CA ASN A 85 -0.60 -17.89 7.47
C ASN A 85 -1.81 -17.39 6.67
N GLU A 86 -2.04 -16.09 6.62
CA GLU A 86 -3.21 -15.50 6.00
C GLU A 86 -2.79 -14.52 4.90
N LYS A 87 -3.43 -14.63 3.75
CA LYS A 87 -3.34 -13.60 2.71
C LYS A 87 -4.24 -12.44 3.10
N ILE A 88 -3.83 -11.67 4.10
CA ILE A 88 -4.65 -10.70 4.82
C ILE A 88 -5.26 -9.67 3.87
N PHE A 89 -4.46 -9.17 2.93
CA PHE A 89 -4.94 -8.18 1.97
C PHE A 89 -5.77 -8.77 0.82
N ASP A 90 -5.79 -10.11 0.69
CA ASP A 90 -6.59 -10.82 -0.32
C ASP A 90 -7.97 -11.26 0.20
N THR A 91 -8.18 -11.25 1.52
CA THR A 91 -9.41 -11.73 2.15
C THR A 91 -10.39 -10.58 2.43
N GLU A 92 -11.71 -10.85 2.31
CA GLU A 92 -12.76 -9.91 2.70
C GLU A 92 -12.82 -9.65 4.22
N ILE A 93 -12.00 -10.36 5.00
CA ILE A 93 -11.95 -10.30 6.47
C ILE A 93 -11.20 -9.06 6.95
N THR A 94 -10.33 -8.49 6.13
CA THR A 94 -9.58 -7.28 6.47
C THR A 94 -10.41 -6.03 6.18
N LEU A 95 -10.96 -5.43 7.22
CA LEU A 95 -11.65 -4.16 7.13
C LEU A 95 -10.71 -3.06 7.60
N LEU A 96 -10.38 -2.13 6.71
CA LEU A 96 -9.70 -0.89 7.08
C LEU A 96 -10.75 0.19 7.33
N ARG A 97 -10.75 0.76 8.52
CA ARG A 97 -11.50 1.97 8.85
C ARG A 97 -10.53 3.09 9.17
N LEU A 98 -10.76 4.24 8.57
CA LEU A 98 -10.03 5.47 8.85
C LEU A 98 -10.91 6.40 9.68
N GLU A 99 -10.32 6.98 10.72
CA GLU A 99 -10.96 8.01 11.54
C GLU A 99 -10.05 9.24 11.58
N PHE A 100 -10.64 10.41 11.42
CA PHE A 100 -9.94 11.70 11.44
C PHE A 100 -10.51 12.57 12.55
N GLN A 101 -9.65 13.11 13.40
CA GLN A 101 -10.06 14.04 14.45
C GLN A 101 -9.17 15.30 14.39
N ILE A 102 -9.81 16.46 14.44
CA ILE A 102 -9.10 17.74 14.52
C ILE A 102 -8.67 17.95 15.96
N LEU A 103 -7.38 18.16 16.18
CA LEU A 103 -6.86 18.53 17.49
C LEU A 103 -7.22 19.98 17.80
N SER A 104 -7.93 20.19 18.91
CA SER A 104 -8.51 21.50 19.29
C SER A 104 -7.50 22.62 19.49
N ASP A 105 -6.22 22.31 19.73
CA ASP A 105 -5.18 23.26 20.08
C ASP A 105 -4.39 23.78 18.87
N SER A 106 -4.54 23.19 17.68
CA SER A 106 -3.86 23.67 16.48
C SER A 106 -4.72 23.44 15.24
N ASN A 107 -5.04 24.54 14.53
CA ASN A 107 -5.86 24.51 13.31
C ASN A 107 -5.29 23.69 12.13
N SER A 108 -4.18 22.97 12.33
CA SER A 108 -3.45 22.25 11.27
C SER A 108 -3.00 20.86 11.63
N SER A 109 -3.23 20.41 12.87
CA SER A 109 -2.89 19.04 13.29
C SER A 109 -4.14 18.18 13.39
N HIS A 110 -4.04 16.97 12.85
CA HIS A 110 -5.13 16.01 12.80
C HIS A 110 -4.66 14.67 13.32
N ASP A 111 -5.48 14.02 14.16
CA ASP A 111 -5.30 12.60 14.45
C ASP A 111 -5.81 11.79 13.27
N VAL A 112 -4.95 10.95 12.72
CA VAL A 112 -5.27 9.99 11.66
C VAL A 112 -5.16 8.60 12.25
N THR A 113 -6.29 7.92 12.40
CA THR A 113 -6.35 6.59 13.01
C THR A 113 -6.70 5.54 11.96
N PHE A 114 -5.87 4.51 11.88
CA PHE A 114 -6.09 3.32 11.08
C PHE A 114 -6.56 2.19 11.98
N LEU A 115 -7.73 1.65 11.68
CA LEU A 115 -8.33 0.51 12.37
C LEU A 115 -8.37 -0.68 11.43
N PHE A 116 -7.61 -1.73 11.77
CA PHE A 116 -7.64 -3.00 11.06
C PHE A 116 -8.43 -4.00 11.90
N MET A 117 -9.43 -4.62 11.28
CA MET A 117 -10.23 -5.69 11.89
C MET A 117 -9.89 -6.99 11.17
N ILE A 118 -9.13 -7.86 11.82
CA ILE A 118 -8.65 -9.11 11.25
C ILE A 118 -8.98 -10.23 12.24
N ASN A 119 -9.80 -11.21 11.84
CA ASN A 119 -10.15 -12.37 12.68
C ASN A 119 -10.55 -12.01 14.11
N GLU A 120 -11.44 -11.02 14.29
CA GLU A 120 -11.90 -10.50 15.59
C GLU A 120 -10.83 -9.72 16.38
N GLU A 121 -9.60 -9.63 15.92
CA GLU A 121 -8.57 -8.77 16.49
C GLU A 121 -8.62 -7.38 15.86
N ILE A 122 -8.54 -6.35 16.73
CA ILE A 122 -8.50 -4.95 16.29
C ILE A 122 -7.09 -4.42 16.49
N LEU A 123 -6.46 -4.00 15.39
CA LEU A 123 -5.20 -3.27 15.42
C LEU A 123 -5.49 -1.80 15.18
N THR A 124 -4.95 -0.94 16.05
CA THR A 124 -5.17 0.50 15.99
C THR A 124 -3.84 1.23 15.93
N TYR A 125 -3.66 2.04 14.89
CA TYR A 125 -2.50 2.90 14.71
C TYR A 125 -2.97 4.34 14.60
N THR A 126 -2.50 5.21 15.49
CA THR A 126 -2.89 6.64 15.50
C THR A 126 -1.67 7.52 15.40
N TRP A 127 -1.66 8.36 14.37
CA TRP A 127 -0.63 9.38 14.15
C TRP A 127 -1.24 10.78 14.25
N ILE A 128 -0.42 11.73 14.67
CA ILE A 128 -0.72 13.16 14.59
C ILE A 128 0.00 13.68 13.36
N VAL A 129 -0.77 14.21 12.42
CA VAL A 129 -0.27 14.75 11.15
C VAL A 129 -0.49 16.25 11.10
N ASN A 130 0.57 17.01 10.88
CA ASN A 130 0.50 18.45 10.65
C ASN A 130 0.91 18.76 9.21
N MET A 131 -0.08 19.01 8.37
CA MET A 131 0.12 19.28 6.93
C MET A 131 0.87 20.58 6.67
N ASN A 132 0.83 21.55 7.59
CA ASN A 132 1.49 22.84 7.41
C ASN A 132 2.98 22.78 7.73
N SER A 133 3.37 22.08 8.81
CA SER A 133 4.78 21.89 9.17
C SER A 133 5.44 20.69 8.50
N GLY A 134 4.64 19.76 7.97
CA GLY A 134 5.12 18.48 7.47
C GLY A 134 5.53 17.51 8.58
N GLU A 135 5.14 17.78 9.83
CA GLU A 135 5.47 16.94 10.98
C GLU A 135 4.51 15.77 11.12
N ILE A 136 5.08 14.60 11.42
CA ILE A 136 4.33 13.40 11.80
C ILE A 136 4.85 12.95 13.16
N SER A 137 3.93 12.70 14.09
CA SER A 137 4.22 12.08 15.37
C SER A 137 3.21 10.98 15.68
N SER A 138 3.52 10.15 16.66
CA SER A 138 2.66 9.02 17.03
C SER A 138 1.81 9.38 18.25
N ALA A 139 0.53 9.01 18.22
CA ALA A 139 -0.38 9.18 19.34
C ALA A 139 -0.53 7.90 20.19
N ASN A 140 -0.15 6.72 19.66
CA ASN A 140 -0.15 5.46 20.42
C ASN A 140 1.15 4.66 20.21
N GLN A 141 1.29 3.58 20.97
CA GLN A 141 2.52 2.77 21.01
C GLN A 141 2.77 2.01 19.70
N GLU A 142 1.71 1.55 19.07
CA GLU A 142 1.74 0.81 17.80
C GLU A 142 2.25 1.73 16.67
N ALA A 143 1.67 2.91 16.55
CA ALA A 143 2.10 3.92 15.58
C ALA A 143 3.54 4.40 15.86
N LYS A 144 3.92 4.50 17.16
CA LYS A 144 5.28 4.85 17.54
C LYS A 144 6.29 3.83 17.05
N ARG A 145 6.01 2.54 17.18
CA ARG A 145 6.91 1.48 16.72
C ARG A 145 7.16 1.56 15.21
N ILE A 146 6.09 1.78 14.42
CA ILE A 146 6.22 1.99 12.97
C ILE A 146 7.12 3.19 12.67
N LEU A 147 6.85 4.32 13.32
CA LEU A 147 7.60 5.56 13.09
C LEU A 147 9.07 5.43 13.49
N ASP A 148 9.35 4.72 14.61
CA ASP A 148 10.72 4.45 15.08
C ASP A 148 11.48 3.57 14.04
N ILE A 149 10.83 2.58 13.42
CA ILE A 149 11.43 1.76 12.35
C ILE A 149 11.74 2.62 11.12
N VAL A 150 10.78 3.42 10.66
CA VAL A 150 10.95 4.31 9.51
C VAL A 150 12.13 5.25 9.72
N ASN A 151 12.21 5.89 10.90
CA ASN A 151 13.29 6.83 11.22
C ASN A 151 14.65 6.15 11.49
N TYR A 152 14.66 4.86 11.83
CA TYR A 152 15.91 4.10 12.04
C TYR A 152 16.60 3.73 10.72
N TYR A 153 15.82 3.44 9.68
CA TYR A 153 16.33 3.05 8.37
C TYR A 153 16.45 4.22 7.38
N ASP A 154 16.21 5.44 7.82
CA ASP A 154 16.27 6.68 7.02
C ASP A 154 17.71 7.20 6.74
#